data_e4cb817d8e1104a0ed67639633350b4a
#
_entry.id   e4cb817d8e1104a0ed67639633350b4a
#
_cell.length_a   1.000
_cell.length_b   1.000
_cell.length_c   1.000
_cell.angle_alpha   90.00
_cell.angle_beta   90.00
_cell.angle_gamma   90.00
#
_symmetry.space_group_name_H-M   'P 1'
#
loop_
_entity.id
_entity.type
_entity.pdbx_description
1 polymer ?
#
loop_
_entity_poly.entity_id
_entity_poly.type
_entity_poly.pdbx_seq_one_letter_code
_entity_poly.pdbx_strand_id
1 'polypeptide(L)'
;MATEKTIDFEAEGLLDGLEGDAREARRELLERLAAEGVPLEELRDAVASARLTLLPAERALAGGDARYTPREIAELSGLDLEFLRRATTALGIPFPEPDETRLTAFDLEAAQRMKAFRDAGLPEEGLLQVARTIGMGTARIAEANRELIVRTLMRPGDTERDLALRFAGAADAMLPLFEPVLLYAQRAHLLEQVRRDVIGAADLASGEMGATPEVAVCFADLVGFTKLGEEIATEELGLVAGRLEEMATVVAEPPVRLVKLIGDAAMLVSPDADLMISAALRLVEAADEEGEEFPRLRAGIAHGSTLVQSGDYYGRPVNLASRLTAVARPGSVLVDANAKEAAPEGFEYSFAGERRLKGFDSKTKLFRVRRGEPD
;
A
#
# COMPACT_ATOMS: atom_id res chain seq x y z
N MET A 1 5.56 28.80 42.70
CA MET A 1 4.39 29.04 41.85
C MET A 1 4.84 30.01 40.77
N ALA A 2 5.23 29.52 39.60
CA ALA A 2 5.48 30.36 38.45
C ALA A 2 4.09 30.83 37.95
N THR A 3 3.89 32.13 37.84
CA THR A 3 2.73 32.76 37.22
C THR A 3 2.71 32.28 35.77
N GLU A 4 1.77 31.41 35.41
CA GLU A 4 1.45 31.07 34.04
C GLU A 4 1.16 32.38 33.30
N LYS A 5 2.07 32.76 32.42
CA LYS A 5 1.90 33.94 31.59
C LYS A 5 0.81 33.57 30.59
N THR A 6 -0.42 34.03 30.84
CA THR A 6 -1.54 33.85 29.90
C THR A 6 -1.12 34.44 28.55
N ILE A 7 -1.13 33.62 27.51
CA ILE A 7 -0.78 34.03 26.14
C ILE A 7 -1.88 34.92 25.61
N ASP A 8 -1.56 36.11 25.14
CA ASP A 8 -2.49 36.98 24.43
C ASP A 8 -2.49 36.67 22.94
N PHE A 9 -3.35 35.73 22.53
CA PHE A 9 -3.42 35.23 21.14
C PHE A 9 -3.86 36.34 20.16
N GLU A 10 -4.50 37.41 20.63
CA GLU A 10 -4.86 38.55 19.81
C GLU A 10 -3.64 39.41 19.50
N ALA A 11 -2.86 39.76 20.52
CA ALA A 11 -1.61 40.50 20.36
C ALA A 11 -0.57 39.71 19.50
N GLU A 12 -0.67 38.37 19.49
CA GLU A 12 0.16 37.49 18.69
C GLU A 12 -0.33 37.32 17.24
N GLY A 13 -1.46 37.90 16.86
CA GLY A 13 -2.04 37.83 15.51
C GLY A 13 -2.66 36.46 15.15
N LEU A 14 -2.82 35.55 16.13
CA LEU A 14 -3.29 34.18 15.87
C LEU A 14 -4.81 34.10 15.58
N LEU A 15 -5.52 35.19 15.82
CA LEU A 15 -6.98 35.33 15.57
C LEU A 15 -7.29 36.20 14.35
N ASP A 16 -6.28 36.67 13.62
CA ASP A 16 -6.43 37.59 12.50
C ASP A 16 -7.29 37.00 11.38
N GLY A 17 -8.12 37.84 10.76
CA GLY A 17 -8.97 37.44 9.63
C GLY A 17 -10.22 36.62 10.01
N LEU A 18 -10.48 36.42 11.32
CA LEU A 18 -11.65 35.67 11.79
C LEU A 18 -12.59 36.60 12.59
N GLU A 19 -13.90 36.35 12.46
CA GLU A 19 -14.96 37.05 13.17
C GLU A 19 -16.01 36.08 13.73
N GLY A 20 -16.77 36.50 14.72
CA GLY A 20 -17.89 35.75 15.30
C GLY A 20 -17.46 34.35 15.82
N ASP A 21 -18.28 33.35 15.55
CA ASP A 21 -18.15 32.00 16.08
C ASP A 21 -16.80 31.31 15.64
N ALA A 22 -16.33 31.64 14.44
CA ALA A 22 -15.05 31.09 13.95
C ALA A 22 -13.85 31.62 14.76
N ARG A 23 -13.90 32.90 15.14
CA ARG A 23 -12.85 33.51 15.99
C ARG A 23 -12.86 32.90 17.39
N GLU A 24 -14.04 32.69 17.96
CA GLU A 24 -14.19 32.11 19.29
C GLU A 24 -13.72 30.63 19.29
N ALA A 25 -14.12 29.84 18.30
CA ALA A 25 -13.69 28.45 18.16
C ALA A 25 -12.16 28.33 18.06
N ARG A 26 -11.49 29.21 17.30
CA ARG A 26 -10.03 29.26 17.23
C ARG A 26 -9.41 29.66 18.57
N ARG A 27 -9.96 30.63 19.28
CA ARG A 27 -9.46 31.02 20.59
C ARG A 27 -9.52 29.86 21.57
N GLU A 28 -10.66 29.17 21.67
CA GLU A 28 -10.84 28.03 22.56
C GLU A 28 -9.88 26.89 22.22
N LEU A 29 -9.61 26.63 20.92
CA LEU A 29 -8.63 25.64 20.50
C LEU A 29 -7.20 26.02 20.92
N LEU A 30 -6.80 27.29 20.71
CA LEU A 30 -5.49 27.78 21.12
C LEU A 30 -5.31 27.74 22.64
N GLU A 31 -6.32 28.14 23.42
CA GLU A 31 -6.31 28.08 24.89
C GLU A 31 -6.11 26.64 25.37
N ARG A 32 -6.83 25.70 24.77
CA ARG A 32 -6.69 24.28 25.08
C ARG A 32 -5.30 23.76 24.78
N LEU A 33 -4.77 24.02 23.58
CA LEU A 33 -3.44 23.57 23.17
C LEU A 33 -2.34 24.17 24.06
N ALA A 34 -2.48 25.44 24.41
CA ALA A 34 -1.55 26.09 25.34
C ALA A 34 -1.62 25.45 26.75
N ALA A 35 -2.83 25.12 27.24
CA ALA A 35 -3.00 24.42 28.51
C ALA A 35 -2.45 22.98 28.48
N GLU A 36 -2.42 22.33 27.31
CA GLU A 36 -1.79 21.05 27.06
C GLU A 36 -0.25 21.15 26.87
N GLY A 37 0.30 22.37 27.03
CA GLY A 37 1.75 22.62 26.99
C GLY A 37 2.33 22.84 25.59
N VAL A 38 1.51 23.11 24.58
CA VAL A 38 2.01 23.44 23.24
C VAL A 38 2.70 24.81 23.26
N PRO A 39 3.98 24.89 22.82
CA PRO A 39 4.72 26.15 22.79
C PRO A 39 4.08 27.18 21.84
N LEU A 40 4.16 28.48 22.20
CA LEU A 40 3.61 29.55 21.38
C LEU A 40 4.19 29.56 19.95
N GLU A 41 5.44 29.23 19.78
CA GLU A 41 6.10 29.16 18.48
C GLU A 41 5.44 28.08 17.59
N GLU A 42 5.16 26.91 18.14
CA GLU A 42 4.45 25.81 17.45
C GLU A 42 3.02 26.22 17.08
N LEU A 43 2.31 26.94 17.95
CA LEU A 43 0.98 27.48 17.66
C LEU A 43 1.02 28.50 16.51
N ARG A 44 2.03 29.38 16.47
CA ARG A 44 2.23 30.34 15.36
C ARG A 44 2.48 29.63 14.04
N ASP A 45 3.36 28.65 14.03
CA ASP A 45 3.67 27.87 12.84
C ASP A 45 2.47 27.07 12.34
N ALA A 46 1.67 26.50 13.25
CA ALA A 46 0.46 25.77 12.92
C ALA A 46 -0.62 26.70 12.31
N VAL A 47 -0.78 27.90 12.84
CA VAL A 47 -1.72 28.92 12.27
C VAL A 47 -1.22 29.38 10.90
N ALA A 48 0.06 29.74 10.77
CA ALA A 48 0.65 30.25 9.53
C ALA A 48 0.60 29.21 8.39
N SER A 49 0.71 27.91 8.72
CA SER A 49 0.65 26.80 7.77
C SER A 49 -0.75 26.19 7.59
N ALA A 50 -1.79 26.79 8.20
CA ALA A 50 -3.17 26.28 8.20
C ALA A 50 -3.31 24.83 8.76
N ARG A 51 -2.43 24.42 9.69
CA ARG A 51 -2.42 23.09 10.30
C ARG A 51 -2.99 23.06 11.74
N LEU A 52 -3.43 24.19 12.28
CA LEU A 52 -3.89 24.26 13.68
C LEU A 52 -4.97 23.22 14.00
N THR A 53 -5.90 23.00 13.08
CA THR A 53 -6.98 22.00 13.22
C THR A 53 -6.43 20.56 13.33
N LEU A 54 -5.30 20.27 12.74
CA LEU A 54 -4.68 18.95 12.74
C LEU A 54 -3.66 18.75 13.85
N LEU A 55 -3.18 19.82 14.47
CA LEU A 55 -2.13 19.80 15.48
C LEU A 55 -2.44 18.86 16.67
N PRO A 56 -3.67 18.80 17.23
CA PRO A 56 -3.99 17.82 18.28
C PRO A 56 -3.83 16.38 17.82
N ALA A 57 -4.24 16.05 16.60
CA ALA A 57 -4.08 14.72 16.03
C ALA A 57 -2.61 14.40 15.71
N GLU A 58 -1.85 15.37 15.17
CA GLU A 58 -0.40 15.22 14.95
C GLU A 58 0.31 14.86 16.26
N ARG A 59 -0.01 15.52 17.36
CA ARG A 59 0.58 15.25 18.68
C ARG A 59 0.19 13.88 19.24
N ALA A 60 -1.07 13.48 19.07
CA ALA A 60 -1.53 12.14 19.46
C ALA A 60 -0.78 11.04 18.69
N LEU A 61 -0.53 11.24 17.39
CA LEU A 61 0.17 10.29 16.53
C LEU A 61 1.70 10.29 16.73
N ALA A 62 2.29 11.40 17.19
CA ALA A 62 3.74 11.53 17.36
C ALA A 62 4.32 10.62 18.47
N GLY A 63 3.48 10.08 19.35
CA GLY A 63 3.91 9.17 20.40
C GLY A 63 4.70 9.83 21.53
N GLY A 64 4.49 11.11 21.75
CA GLY A 64 5.10 11.90 22.80
C GLY A 64 5.88 13.11 22.27
N ASP A 65 6.48 13.86 23.20
CA ASP A 65 7.23 15.06 22.88
C ASP A 65 8.55 14.74 22.15
N ALA A 66 8.94 15.64 21.25
CA ALA A 66 10.27 15.63 20.64
C ALA A 66 11.33 15.85 21.72
N ARG A 67 12.25 14.91 21.87
CA ARG A 67 13.25 14.91 22.96
C ARG A 67 14.67 14.64 22.49
N TYR A 68 14.82 14.07 21.29
CA TYR A 68 16.11 13.59 20.81
C TYR A 68 16.46 14.22 19.46
N THR A 69 17.74 14.42 19.28
CA THR A 69 18.34 14.66 17.96
C THR A 69 18.69 13.34 17.29
N PRO A 70 18.83 13.28 15.95
CA PRO A 70 19.37 12.10 15.27
C PRO A 70 20.70 11.62 15.82
N ARG A 71 21.58 12.52 16.22
CA ARG A 71 22.89 12.20 16.82
C ARG A 71 22.74 11.48 18.16
N GLU A 72 21.89 11.98 19.03
CA GLU A 72 21.61 11.33 20.33
C GLU A 72 20.98 9.95 20.15
N ILE A 73 20.05 9.78 19.20
CA ILE A 73 19.50 8.45 18.89
C ILE A 73 20.57 7.49 18.38
N ALA A 74 21.46 7.95 17.50
CA ALA A 74 22.58 7.13 17.03
C ALA A 74 23.47 6.67 18.20
N GLU A 75 23.82 7.56 19.10
CA GLU A 75 24.62 7.25 20.30
C GLU A 75 23.88 6.29 21.25
N LEU A 76 22.63 6.57 21.57
CA LEU A 76 21.84 5.77 22.52
C LEU A 76 21.45 4.39 21.99
N SER A 77 21.27 4.26 20.69
CA SER A 77 20.96 2.98 20.04
C SER A 77 22.21 2.17 19.69
N GLY A 78 23.38 2.81 19.60
CA GLY A 78 24.62 2.20 19.12
C GLY A 78 24.65 1.94 17.61
N LEU A 79 23.80 2.64 16.85
CA LEU A 79 23.84 2.69 15.39
C LEU A 79 24.72 3.86 14.94
N ASP A 80 25.37 3.71 13.79
CA ASP A 80 25.97 4.86 13.13
C ASP A 80 24.90 5.77 12.51
N LEU A 81 25.17 7.08 12.52
CA LEU A 81 24.21 8.10 12.06
C LEU A 81 23.82 7.91 10.58
N GLU A 82 24.75 7.47 9.74
CA GLU A 82 24.51 7.26 8.33
C GLU A 82 23.58 6.07 8.08
N PHE A 83 23.76 4.95 8.81
CA PHE A 83 22.84 3.84 8.74
C PHE A 83 21.44 4.21 9.26
N LEU A 84 21.37 4.94 10.37
CA LEU A 84 20.10 5.45 10.90
C LEU A 84 19.36 6.30 9.85
N ARG A 85 20.07 7.22 9.18
CA ARG A 85 19.53 8.04 8.09
C ARG A 85 19.00 7.16 6.94
N ARG A 86 19.80 6.20 6.47
CA ARG A 86 19.42 5.27 5.40
C ARG A 86 18.19 4.45 5.76
N ALA A 87 18.12 3.95 6.98
CA ALA A 87 17.00 3.12 7.45
C ALA A 87 15.71 3.94 7.57
N THR A 88 15.76 5.13 8.15
CA THR A 88 14.60 6.03 8.25
C THR A 88 14.10 6.46 6.85
N THR A 89 15.02 6.85 5.97
CA THR A 89 14.69 7.19 4.58
C THR A 89 14.11 5.98 3.83
N ALA A 90 14.61 4.78 4.08
CA ALA A 90 14.06 3.55 3.48
C ALA A 90 12.62 3.28 3.93
N LEU A 91 12.25 3.65 5.16
CA LEU A 91 10.86 3.64 5.63
C LEU A 91 9.98 4.73 4.99
N GLY A 92 10.55 5.62 4.18
CA GLY A 92 9.82 6.76 3.59
C GLY A 92 9.56 7.89 4.58
N ILE A 93 10.25 7.91 5.73
CA ILE A 93 10.11 8.92 6.77
C ILE A 93 11.18 10.00 6.57
N PRO A 94 10.82 11.29 6.61
CA PRO A 94 11.79 12.39 6.56
C PRO A 94 12.79 12.28 7.72
N PHE A 95 14.09 12.45 7.40
CA PHE A 95 15.13 12.42 8.41
C PHE A 95 15.51 13.87 8.77
N PRO A 96 15.43 14.26 10.07
CA PRO A 96 15.79 15.61 10.50
C PRO A 96 17.29 15.92 10.36
N GLU A 97 17.66 17.18 10.48
CA GLU A 97 19.08 17.56 10.58
C GLU A 97 19.72 16.92 11.81
N PRO A 98 21.02 16.58 11.75
CA PRO A 98 21.67 15.78 12.81
C PRO A 98 21.56 16.33 14.23
N ASP A 99 21.43 17.63 14.38
CA ASP A 99 21.37 18.34 15.67
C ASP A 99 19.98 18.98 15.93
N GLU A 100 18.96 18.66 15.10
CA GLU A 100 17.58 19.12 15.27
C GLU A 100 16.85 18.20 16.27
N THR A 101 16.32 18.77 17.36
CA THR A 101 15.51 18.04 18.34
C THR A 101 14.10 17.85 17.80
N ARG A 102 13.85 16.68 17.18
CA ARG A 102 12.58 16.37 16.52
C ARG A 102 12.11 14.93 16.74
N LEU A 103 12.98 14.08 17.25
CA LEU A 103 12.71 12.66 17.42
C LEU A 103 12.17 12.35 18.83
N THR A 104 11.36 11.29 18.91
CA THR A 104 10.63 10.87 20.10
C THR A 104 11.23 9.60 20.72
N ALA A 105 10.64 9.11 21.80
CA ALA A 105 11.01 7.83 22.38
C ALA A 105 10.70 6.64 21.46
N PHE A 106 9.69 6.75 20.57
CA PHE A 106 9.41 5.71 19.58
C PHE A 106 10.54 5.57 18.55
N ASP A 107 11.11 6.70 18.12
CA ASP A 107 12.24 6.68 17.19
C ASP A 107 13.46 6.01 17.81
N LEU A 108 13.72 6.26 19.09
CA LEU A 108 14.79 5.59 19.82
C LEU A 108 14.55 4.09 19.93
N GLU A 109 13.33 3.67 20.27
CA GLU A 109 12.96 2.26 20.35
C GLU A 109 13.09 1.56 19.01
N ALA A 110 12.63 2.19 17.92
CA ALA A 110 12.80 1.68 16.56
C ALA A 110 14.27 1.50 16.18
N ALA A 111 15.13 2.48 16.51
CA ALA A 111 16.57 2.42 16.27
C ALA A 111 17.23 1.27 17.06
N GLN A 112 16.87 1.10 18.34
CA GLN A 112 17.37 0.00 19.18
C GLN A 112 16.97 -1.37 18.62
N ARG A 113 15.74 -1.53 18.12
CA ARG A 113 15.29 -2.76 17.46
C ARG A 113 16.05 -3.03 16.16
N MET A 114 16.33 -1.98 15.38
CA MET A 114 17.16 -2.10 14.18
C MET A 114 18.60 -2.54 14.52
N LYS A 115 19.16 -2.01 15.61
CA LYS A 115 20.47 -2.44 16.13
C LYS A 115 20.45 -3.92 16.51
N ALA A 116 19.39 -4.37 17.18
CA ALA A 116 19.25 -5.79 17.57
C ALA A 116 19.23 -6.73 16.35
N PHE A 117 18.60 -6.33 15.25
CA PHE A 117 18.65 -7.12 13.99
C PHE A 117 20.05 -7.20 13.40
N ARG A 118 20.82 -6.11 13.42
CA ARG A 118 22.23 -6.11 12.99
C ARG A 118 23.08 -7.02 13.87
N ASP A 119 22.88 -6.94 15.18
CA ASP A 119 23.64 -7.77 16.15
C ASP A 119 23.28 -9.26 16.03
N ALA A 120 22.08 -9.60 15.58
CA ALA A 120 21.66 -10.95 15.22
C ALA A 120 22.30 -11.44 13.88
N GLY A 121 23.10 -10.62 13.20
CA GLY A 121 23.82 -10.99 11.98
C GLY A 121 23.03 -10.78 10.69
N LEU A 122 21.90 -10.07 10.73
CA LEU A 122 21.17 -9.77 9.50
C LEU A 122 21.92 -8.70 8.68
N PRO A 123 22.11 -8.90 7.35
CA PRO A 123 22.87 -8.00 6.50
C PRO A 123 22.13 -6.65 6.33
N GLU A 124 22.89 -5.55 6.39
CA GLU A 124 22.34 -4.18 6.30
C GLU A 124 21.47 -3.97 5.06
N GLU A 125 21.90 -4.41 3.90
CA GLU A 125 21.14 -4.25 2.65
C GLU A 125 19.81 -4.98 2.71
N GLY A 126 19.77 -6.17 3.32
CA GLY A 126 18.53 -6.91 3.58
C GLY A 126 17.57 -6.15 4.50
N LEU A 127 18.11 -5.57 5.59
CA LEU A 127 17.33 -4.74 6.51
C LEU A 127 16.75 -3.50 5.82
N LEU A 128 17.55 -2.80 5.00
CA LEU A 128 17.08 -1.65 4.22
C LEU A 128 16.04 -2.03 3.17
N GLN A 129 16.15 -3.21 2.56
CA GLN A 129 15.13 -3.72 1.63
C GLN A 129 13.80 -3.99 2.35
N VAL A 130 13.85 -4.63 3.51
CA VAL A 130 12.65 -4.84 4.36
C VAL A 130 12.06 -3.50 4.79
N ALA A 131 12.89 -2.54 5.22
CA ALA A 131 12.44 -1.20 5.59
C ALA A 131 11.72 -0.51 4.43
N ARG A 132 12.22 -0.57 3.19
CA ARG A 132 11.53 -0.04 2.00
C ARG A 132 10.16 -0.68 1.79
N THR A 133 10.07 -1.99 1.95
CA THR A 133 8.81 -2.73 1.79
C THR A 133 7.80 -2.34 2.87
N ILE A 134 8.24 -2.23 4.13
CA ILE A 134 7.41 -1.76 5.23
C ILE A 134 6.93 -0.34 4.94
N GLY A 135 7.84 0.58 4.58
CA GLY A 135 7.52 1.97 4.30
C GLY A 135 6.44 2.13 3.22
N MET A 136 6.61 1.46 2.09
CA MET A 136 5.62 1.48 1.01
C MET A 136 4.26 0.90 1.42
N GLY A 137 4.26 -0.20 2.17
CA GLY A 137 3.03 -0.85 2.64
C GLY A 137 2.30 0.00 3.67
N THR A 138 3.01 0.48 4.68
CA THR A 138 2.43 1.30 5.75
C THR A 138 1.98 2.68 5.27
N ALA A 139 2.65 3.29 4.29
CA ALA A 139 2.19 4.54 3.69
C ALA A 139 0.82 4.39 3.02
N ARG A 140 0.57 3.28 2.30
CA ARG A 140 -0.75 2.99 1.72
C ARG A 140 -1.82 2.75 2.77
N ILE A 141 -1.47 2.01 3.83
CA ILE A 141 -2.39 1.76 4.96
C ILE A 141 -2.73 3.08 5.65
N ALA A 142 -1.75 3.95 5.90
CA ALA A 142 -1.96 5.26 6.50
C ALA A 142 -2.87 6.14 5.63
N GLU A 143 -2.70 6.14 4.30
CA GLU A 143 -3.56 6.88 3.38
C GLU A 143 -5.01 6.36 3.42
N ALA A 144 -5.22 5.03 3.37
CA ALA A 144 -6.54 4.43 3.47
C ALA A 144 -7.23 4.74 4.81
N ASN A 145 -6.48 4.69 5.92
CA ASN A 145 -6.99 5.07 7.23
C ASN A 145 -7.37 6.55 7.28
N ARG A 146 -6.52 7.43 6.75
CA ARG A 146 -6.79 8.86 6.67
C ARG A 146 -8.06 9.15 5.87
N GLU A 147 -8.23 8.52 4.72
CA GLU A 147 -9.41 8.68 3.89
C GLU A 147 -10.69 8.23 4.61
N LEU A 148 -10.66 7.06 5.26
CA LEU A 148 -11.78 6.56 6.06
C LEU A 148 -12.14 7.51 7.20
N ILE A 149 -11.14 8.00 7.94
CA ILE A 149 -11.33 8.94 9.06
C ILE A 149 -11.93 10.24 8.57
N VAL A 150 -11.37 10.84 7.51
CA VAL A 150 -11.87 12.10 6.94
C VAL A 150 -13.32 11.97 6.49
N ARG A 151 -13.65 10.94 5.69
CA ARG A 151 -15.01 10.69 5.20
C ARG A 151 -16.02 10.45 6.34
N THR A 152 -15.57 9.84 7.44
CA THR A 152 -16.46 9.51 8.57
C THR A 152 -16.67 10.69 9.52
N LEU A 153 -15.64 11.50 9.73
CA LEU A 153 -15.62 12.49 10.81
C LEU A 153 -15.93 13.92 10.36
N MET A 154 -15.68 14.30 9.11
CA MET A 154 -16.02 15.63 8.63
C MET A 154 -17.53 15.79 8.48
N ARG A 155 -18.07 16.89 9.03
CA ARG A 155 -19.49 17.23 8.96
C ARG A 155 -19.66 18.66 8.43
N PRO A 156 -20.63 18.92 7.58
CA PRO A 156 -20.95 20.28 7.17
C PRO A 156 -21.24 21.18 8.38
N GLY A 157 -20.60 22.34 8.44
CA GLY A 157 -20.78 23.32 9.53
C GLY A 157 -19.89 23.09 10.75
N ASP A 158 -18.96 22.12 10.73
CA ASP A 158 -17.96 21.98 11.79
C ASP A 158 -17.12 23.25 11.95
N THR A 159 -16.89 23.63 13.20
CA THR A 159 -15.89 24.65 13.53
C THR A 159 -14.49 24.04 13.53
N GLU A 160 -13.45 24.89 13.44
CA GLU A 160 -12.05 24.47 13.52
C GLU A 160 -11.76 23.66 14.80
N ARG A 161 -12.31 24.08 15.93
CA ARG A 161 -12.23 23.38 17.22
C ARG A 161 -12.90 22.02 17.18
N ASP A 162 -14.14 21.94 16.67
CA ASP A 162 -14.90 20.68 16.67
C ASP A 162 -14.21 19.63 15.82
N LEU A 163 -13.67 20.04 14.68
CA LEU A 163 -12.91 19.16 13.80
C LEU A 163 -11.61 18.70 14.47
N ALA A 164 -10.84 19.63 15.07
CA ALA A 164 -9.59 19.33 15.77
C ALA A 164 -9.76 18.30 16.88
N LEU A 165 -10.76 18.50 17.74
CA LEU A 165 -11.06 17.60 18.85
C LEU A 165 -11.54 16.22 18.38
N ARG A 166 -12.29 16.19 17.28
CA ARG A 166 -12.81 14.96 16.72
C ARG A 166 -11.70 14.14 16.08
N PHE A 167 -10.77 14.75 15.36
CA PHE A 167 -9.60 14.07 14.81
C PHE A 167 -8.65 13.55 15.88
N ALA A 168 -8.37 14.36 16.92
CA ALA A 168 -7.55 13.91 18.05
C ALA A 168 -8.18 12.72 18.78
N GLY A 169 -9.49 12.83 19.11
CA GLY A 169 -10.20 11.73 19.76
C GLY A 169 -10.28 10.46 18.89
N ALA A 170 -10.34 10.60 17.57
CA ALA A 170 -10.26 9.47 16.66
C ALA A 170 -8.88 8.84 16.65
N ALA A 171 -7.80 9.62 16.63
CA ALA A 171 -6.43 9.10 16.72
C ALA A 171 -6.25 8.28 18.00
N ASP A 172 -6.60 8.83 19.14
CA ASP A 172 -6.50 8.16 20.44
C ASP A 172 -7.32 6.87 20.53
N ALA A 173 -8.54 6.86 19.97
CA ALA A 173 -9.45 5.73 20.05
C ALA A 173 -9.13 4.63 19.02
N MET A 174 -8.70 5.00 17.82
CA MET A 174 -8.58 4.07 16.70
C MET A 174 -7.18 3.47 16.59
N LEU A 175 -6.12 4.21 16.94
CA LEU A 175 -4.75 3.72 16.84
C LEU A 175 -4.53 2.41 17.59
N PRO A 176 -4.96 2.25 18.87
CA PRO A 176 -4.83 0.99 19.60
C PRO A 176 -5.62 -0.18 19.00
N LEU A 177 -6.61 0.10 18.14
CA LEU A 177 -7.39 -0.93 17.44
C LEU A 177 -6.71 -1.34 16.14
N PHE A 178 -6.08 -0.41 15.41
CA PHE A 178 -5.39 -0.70 14.15
C PHE A 178 -4.08 -1.47 14.33
N GLU A 179 -3.28 -1.12 15.33
CA GLU A 179 -1.98 -1.76 15.57
C GLU A 179 -2.06 -3.30 15.71
N PRO A 180 -2.95 -3.88 16.51
CA PRO A 180 -3.08 -5.33 16.62
C PRO A 180 -3.53 -6.00 15.32
N VAL A 181 -4.37 -5.33 14.51
CA VAL A 181 -4.82 -5.84 13.21
C VAL A 181 -3.65 -5.89 12.22
N LEU A 182 -2.80 -4.87 12.17
CA LEU A 182 -1.60 -4.85 11.33
C LEU A 182 -0.64 -5.98 11.71
N LEU A 183 -0.41 -6.17 13.01
CA LEU A 183 0.45 -7.23 13.51
C LEU A 183 -0.13 -8.63 13.22
N TYR A 184 -1.45 -8.79 13.36
CA TYR A 184 -2.15 -10.02 12.99
C TYR A 184 -1.99 -10.33 11.51
N ALA A 185 -2.26 -9.35 10.63
CA ALA A 185 -2.14 -9.51 9.17
C ALA A 185 -0.70 -9.89 8.77
N GLN A 186 0.30 -9.20 9.33
CA GLN A 186 1.71 -9.52 9.09
C GLN A 186 2.06 -10.94 9.49
N ARG A 187 1.61 -11.40 10.66
CA ARG A 187 1.86 -12.77 11.14
C ARG A 187 1.15 -13.81 10.28
N ALA A 188 -0.10 -13.55 9.87
CA ALA A 188 -0.86 -14.45 9.02
C ALA A 188 -0.17 -14.63 7.64
N HIS A 189 0.25 -13.53 7.02
CA HIS A 189 0.99 -13.58 5.75
C HIS A 189 2.34 -14.29 5.88
N LEU A 190 3.09 -14.04 6.96
CA LEU A 190 4.37 -14.70 7.19
C LEU A 190 4.18 -16.21 7.40
N LEU A 191 3.17 -16.61 8.18
CA LEU A 191 2.84 -18.02 8.39
C LEU A 191 2.52 -18.73 7.07
N GLU A 192 1.77 -18.07 6.19
CA GLU A 192 1.42 -18.61 4.88
C GLU A 192 2.64 -18.73 3.95
N GLN A 193 3.60 -17.81 4.04
CA GLN A 193 4.86 -17.91 3.31
C GLN A 193 5.72 -19.08 3.84
N VAL A 194 5.89 -19.19 5.17
CA VAL A 194 6.64 -20.30 5.78
C VAL A 194 6.05 -21.66 5.42
N ARG A 195 4.72 -21.78 5.38
CA ARG A 195 4.07 -23.03 4.97
C ARG A 195 4.40 -23.42 3.51
N ARG A 196 4.49 -22.43 2.64
CA ARG A 196 4.86 -22.64 1.24
C ARG A 196 6.34 -23.02 1.08
N ASP A 197 7.21 -22.36 1.84
CA ASP A 197 8.65 -22.68 1.82
C ASP A 197 8.94 -24.09 2.33
N VAL A 198 8.17 -24.62 3.29
CA VAL A 198 8.29 -26.02 3.75
C VAL A 198 7.93 -27.01 2.63
N ILE A 199 6.93 -26.68 1.79
CA ILE A 199 6.62 -27.51 0.59
C ILE A 199 7.76 -27.39 -0.43
N GLY A 200 8.26 -26.21 -0.70
CA GLY A 200 9.43 -25.99 -1.55
C GLY A 200 10.74 -26.61 -1.02
N ALA A 201 10.89 -26.73 0.31
CA ALA A 201 12.07 -27.39 0.91
C ALA A 201 12.08 -28.92 0.70
N ALA A 202 10.91 -29.56 0.51
CA ALA A 202 10.85 -30.96 0.09
C ALA A 202 11.36 -31.14 -1.35
N ASP A 203 11.11 -30.19 -2.25
CA ASP A 203 11.68 -30.12 -3.59
C ASP A 203 13.18 -29.75 -3.54
N LEU A 204 13.59 -28.89 -2.60
CA LEU A 204 14.99 -28.53 -2.34
C LEU A 204 15.84 -29.70 -1.79
N ALA A 205 15.22 -30.70 -1.14
CA ALA A 205 15.91 -31.94 -0.74
C ALA A 205 16.40 -32.74 -1.95
N SER A 206 15.95 -32.43 -3.16
CA SER A 206 16.48 -32.94 -4.42
C SER A 206 17.80 -32.29 -4.88
N GLY A 207 18.28 -31.25 -4.18
CA GLY A 207 19.57 -30.60 -4.46
C GLY A 207 19.48 -29.33 -5.33
N GLU A 208 18.30 -28.80 -5.63
CA GLU A 208 18.10 -27.59 -6.42
C GLU A 208 17.93 -26.35 -5.52
N MET A 209 18.98 -25.97 -4.77
CA MET A 209 19.03 -24.69 -4.08
C MET A 209 19.11 -23.55 -5.11
N GLY A 210 18.01 -22.80 -5.27
CA GLY A 210 17.98 -21.61 -6.12
C GLY A 210 17.11 -21.71 -7.37
N ALA A 211 16.25 -22.71 -7.49
CA ALA A 211 15.25 -22.74 -8.55
C ALA A 211 14.35 -21.53 -8.48
N THR A 212 14.34 -20.71 -9.52
CA THR A 212 13.37 -19.63 -9.69
C THR A 212 11.98 -20.27 -9.81
N PRO A 213 10.99 -19.91 -8.97
CA PRO A 213 9.70 -20.57 -9.01
C PRO A 213 9.03 -20.41 -10.37
N GLU A 214 8.51 -21.51 -10.90
CA GLU A 214 7.64 -21.47 -12.06
C GLU A 214 6.23 -21.10 -11.61
N VAL A 215 5.67 -20.05 -12.22
CA VAL A 215 4.36 -19.54 -11.88
C VAL A 215 3.59 -19.12 -13.13
N ALA A 216 2.27 -19.21 -13.04
CA ALA A 216 1.36 -18.53 -13.95
C ALA A 216 1.16 -17.09 -13.48
N VAL A 217 1.45 -16.13 -14.34
CA VAL A 217 1.23 -14.69 -14.11
C VAL A 217 0.07 -14.24 -14.97
N CYS A 218 -0.89 -13.57 -14.37
CA CYS A 218 -2.04 -12.97 -15.04
C CYS A 218 -2.01 -11.45 -14.87
N PHE A 219 -2.27 -10.73 -15.96
CA PHE A 219 -2.75 -9.36 -15.91
C PHE A 219 -4.19 -9.33 -16.41
N ALA A 220 -5.04 -8.60 -15.70
CA ALA A 220 -6.41 -8.31 -16.10
C ALA A 220 -6.61 -6.80 -16.10
N ASP A 221 -7.14 -6.24 -17.18
CA ASP A 221 -7.15 -4.81 -17.49
C ASP A 221 -8.54 -4.36 -17.97
N LEU A 222 -9.02 -3.22 -17.46
CA LEU A 222 -10.29 -2.63 -17.87
C LEU A 222 -10.16 -1.97 -19.24
N VAL A 223 -11.01 -2.37 -20.15
CA VAL A 223 -10.96 -1.86 -21.53
C VAL A 223 -11.53 -0.43 -21.61
N GLY A 224 -10.69 0.51 -22.07
CA GLY A 224 -11.12 1.89 -22.28
C GLY A 224 -11.15 2.75 -21.01
N PHE A 225 -10.59 2.30 -19.90
CA PHE A 225 -10.58 3.03 -18.63
C PHE A 225 -9.95 4.43 -18.74
N THR A 226 -8.86 4.59 -19.48
CA THR A 226 -8.25 5.90 -19.72
C THR A 226 -9.22 6.87 -20.41
N LYS A 227 -10.00 6.40 -21.39
CA LYS A 227 -11.01 7.21 -22.08
C LYS A 227 -12.20 7.51 -21.14
N LEU A 228 -12.61 6.54 -20.36
CA LEU A 228 -13.66 6.71 -19.34
C LEU A 228 -13.30 7.83 -18.36
N GLY A 229 -12.03 7.94 -17.95
CA GLY A 229 -11.54 9.01 -17.08
C GLY A 229 -11.60 10.42 -17.69
N GLU A 230 -11.77 10.54 -19.01
CA GLU A 230 -12.05 11.83 -19.68
C GLU A 230 -13.56 12.15 -19.73
N GLU A 231 -14.42 11.14 -19.52
CA GLU A 231 -15.87 11.24 -19.71
C GLU A 231 -16.66 11.34 -18.40
N ILE A 232 -16.12 10.80 -17.29
CA ILE A 232 -16.80 10.77 -15.97
C ILE A 232 -16.01 11.52 -14.88
N ALA A 233 -16.65 11.80 -13.75
CA ALA A 233 -16.01 12.44 -12.61
C ALA A 233 -14.92 11.54 -11.98
N THR A 234 -13.90 12.16 -11.38
CA THR A 234 -12.77 11.42 -10.76
C THR A 234 -13.24 10.48 -9.65
N GLU A 235 -14.28 10.87 -8.91
CA GLU A 235 -14.87 10.08 -7.84
C GLU A 235 -15.53 8.79 -8.40
N GLU A 236 -16.23 8.90 -9.51
CA GLU A 236 -16.87 7.77 -10.20
C GLU A 236 -15.81 6.82 -10.78
N LEU A 237 -14.73 7.39 -11.36
CA LEU A 237 -13.60 6.60 -11.85
C LEU A 237 -12.94 5.81 -10.71
N GLY A 238 -12.82 6.42 -9.52
CA GLY A 238 -12.34 5.75 -8.31
C GLY A 238 -13.21 4.58 -7.88
N LEU A 239 -14.54 4.69 -8.01
CA LEU A 239 -15.48 3.59 -7.72
C LEU A 239 -15.29 2.41 -8.70
N VAL A 240 -15.09 2.68 -9.98
CA VAL A 240 -14.82 1.64 -10.99
C VAL A 240 -13.52 0.90 -10.69
N ALA A 241 -12.44 1.64 -10.34
CA ALA A 241 -11.17 1.03 -9.94
C ALA A 241 -11.30 0.20 -8.65
N GLY A 242 -12.02 0.71 -7.65
CA GLY A 242 -12.31 -0.01 -6.40
C GLY A 242 -13.10 -1.29 -6.64
N ARG A 243 -14.05 -1.28 -7.59
CA ARG A 243 -14.81 -2.48 -7.94
C ARG A 243 -13.94 -3.55 -8.59
N LEU A 244 -12.97 -3.17 -9.44
CA LEU A 244 -11.97 -4.12 -9.96
C LEU A 244 -11.15 -4.74 -8.82
N GLU A 245 -10.73 -3.95 -7.83
CA GLU A 245 -9.97 -4.44 -6.67
C GLU A 245 -10.78 -5.47 -5.87
N GLU A 246 -12.05 -5.20 -5.59
CA GLU A 246 -12.95 -6.12 -4.90
C GLU A 246 -13.08 -7.44 -5.67
N MET A 247 -13.40 -7.40 -6.97
CA MET A 247 -13.53 -8.59 -7.81
C MET A 247 -12.22 -9.38 -7.88
N ALA A 248 -11.07 -8.70 -8.06
CA ALA A 248 -9.76 -9.34 -8.10
C ALA A 248 -9.40 -9.99 -6.76
N THR A 249 -9.80 -9.39 -5.64
CA THR A 249 -9.60 -9.94 -4.30
C THR A 249 -10.45 -11.20 -4.08
N VAL A 250 -11.71 -11.19 -4.52
CA VAL A 250 -12.63 -12.34 -4.39
C VAL A 250 -12.12 -13.55 -5.18
N VAL A 251 -11.59 -13.37 -6.39
CA VAL A 251 -11.09 -14.50 -7.20
C VAL A 251 -9.69 -14.97 -6.77
N ALA A 252 -8.98 -14.19 -5.96
CA ALA A 252 -7.63 -14.51 -5.46
C ALA A 252 -7.68 -15.47 -4.27
N GLU A 253 -8.30 -16.62 -4.45
CA GLU A 253 -8.30 -17.71 -3.46
C GLU A 253 -6.98 -18.49 -3.52
N PRO A 254 -6.34 -18.82 -2.38
CA PRO A 254 -5.10 -19.59 -2.38
C PRO A 254 -5.19 -20.88 -3.20
N PRO A 255 -4.19 -21.17 -4.04
CA PRO A 255 -2.87 -20.54 -4.14
C PRO A 255 -2.80 -19.33 -5.08
N VAL A 256 -3.89 -18.90 -5.70
CA VAL A 256 -3.94 -17.66 -6.49
C VAL A 256 -3.81 -16.45 -5.57
N ARG A 257 -2.98 -15.48 -5.97
CA ARG A 257 -2.71 -14.27 -5.19
C ARG A 257 -2.86 -13.02 -6.03
N LEU A 258 -3.58 -12.04 -5.53
CA LEU A 258 -3.49 -10.68 -6.03
C LEU A 258 -2.16 -10.08 -5.53
N VAL A 259 -1.25 -9.75 -6.46
CA VAL A 259 0.05 -9.18 -6.14
C VAL A 259 -0.07 -7.67 -5.95
N LYS A 260 -0.72 -7.01 -6.91
CA LYS A 260 -0.90 -5.55 -6.91
C LYS A 260 -1.94 -5.12 -7.93
N LEU A 261 -2.44 -3.90 -7.74
CA LEU A 261 -3.16 -3.14 -8.75
C LEU A 261 -2.20 -2.13 -9.40
N ILE A 262 -2.34 -1.89 -10.69
CA ILE A 262 -1.55 -0.93 -11.46
C ILE A 262 -2.54 -0.10 -12.28
N GLY A 263 -3.05 0.99 -11.68
CA GLY A 263 -4.14 1.75 -12.26
C GLY A 263 -5.39 0.90 -12.41
N ASP A 264 -5.79 0.66 -13.65
CA ASP A 264 -6.94 -0.13 -14.07
C ASP A 264 -6.62 -1.61 -14.36
N ALA A 265 -5.46 -2.08 -13.95
CA ALA A 265 -5.03 -3.46 -14.14
C ALA A 265 -4.74 -4.16 -12.81
N ALA A 266 -5.17 -5.42 -12.69
CA ALA A 266 -4.83 -6.33 -11.60
C ALA A 266 -3.74 -7.32 -12.05
N MET A 267 -2.71 -7.51 -11.21
CA MET A 267 -1.69 -8.53 -11.38
C MET A 267 -1.91 -9.66 -10.38
N LEU A 268 -2.14 -10.88 -10.90
CA LEU A 268 -2.30 -12.08 -10.10
C LEU A 268 -1.20 -13.09 -10.43
N VAL A 269 -0.87 -13.95 -9.46
CA VAL A 269 0.12 -15.05 -9.61
C VAL A 269 -0.37 -16.32 -8.93
N SER A 270 -0.04 -17.46 -9.51
CA SER A 270 -0.26 -18.78 -8.91
C SER A 270 0.83 -19.75 -9.35
N PRO A 271 1.30 -20.66 -8.45
CA PRO A 271 2.12 -21.80 -8.88
C PRO A 271 1.30 -22.79 -9.72
N ASP A 272 -0.03 -22.75 -9.67
CA ASP A 272 -0.97 -23.62 -10.35
C ASP A 272 -1.62 -22.87 -11.52
N ALA A 273 -1.35 -23.33 -12.74
CA ALA A 273 -1.85 -22.71 -13.96
C ALA A 273 -3.36 -22.93 -14.15
N ASP A 274 -3.91 -24.08 -13.72
CA ASP A 274 -5.35 -24.38 -13.83
C ASP A 274 -6.15 -23.43 -12.96
N LEU A 275 -5.73 -23.25 -11.71
CA LEU A 275 -6.37 -22.32 -10.78
C LEU A 275 -6.23 -20.86 -11.24
N MET A 276 -5.09 -20.49 -11.84
CA MET A 276 -4.92 -19.15 -12.41
C MET A 276 -5.86 -18.89 -13.58
N ILE A 277 -6.00 -19.83 -14.50
CA ILE A 277 -6.91 -19.72 -15.64
C ILE A 277 -8.36 -19.62 -15.14
N SER A 278 -8.74 -20.48 -14.20
CA SER A 278 -10.08 -20.45 -13.58
C SER A 278 -10.37 -19.10 -12.92
N ALA A 279 -9.42 -18.54 -12.17
CA ALA A 279 -9.55 -17.24 -11.53
C ALA A 279 -9.68 -16.10 -12.55
N ALA A 280 -8.90 -16.12 -13.61
CA ALA A 280 -8.97 -15.11 -14.67
C ALA A 280 -10.28 -15.15 -15.44
N LEU A 281 -10.83 -16.34 -15.70
CA LEU A 281 -12.14 -16.50 -16.33
C LEU A 281 -13.25 -15.98 -15.41
N ARG A 282 -13.23 -16.35 -14.12
CA ARG A 282 -14.18 -15.82 -13.11
C ARG A 282 -14.13 -14.29 -13.03
N LEU A 283 -12.92 -13.71 -13.07
CA LEU A 283 -12.76 -12.26 -12.99
C LEU A 283 -13.35 -11.54 -14.21
N VAL A 284 -13.16 -12.09 -15.41
CA VAL A 284 -13.75 -11.55 -16.64
C VAL A 284 -15.27 -11.70 -16.62
N GLU A 285 -15.79 -12.83 -16.18
CA GLU A 285 -17.23 -13.10 -16.02
C GLU A 285 -17.85 -12.13 -15.01
N ALA A 286 -17.23 -11.92 -13.84
CA ALA A 286 -17.71 -11.00 -12.83
C ALA A 286 -17.80 -9.55 -13.34
N ALA A 287 -16.83 -9.11 -14.14
CA ALA A 287 -16.90 -7.79 -14.77
C ALA A 287 -18.01 -7.66 -15.82
N ASP A 288 -18.30 -8.73 -16.58
CA ASP A 288 -19.42 -8.75 -17.52
C ASP A 288 -20.80 -8.75 -16.79
N GLU A 289 -20.88 -9.30 -15.56
CA GLU A 289 -22.07 -9.29 -14.70
C GLU A 289 -22.40 -7.91 -14.08
N GLU A 290 -21.42 -6.99 -13.99
CA GLU A 290 -21.65 -5.61 -13.53
C GLU A 290 -22.54 -4.80 -14.49
N GLY A 291 -22.75 -5.26 -15.72
CA GLY A 291 -23.61 -4.65 -16.70
C GLY A 291 -22.90 -3.79 -17.74
N GLU A 292 -23.68 -3.17 -18.63
CA GLU A 292 -23.15 -2.47 -19.82
C GLU A 292 -22.39 -1.18 -19.49
N GLU A 293 -22.65 -0.58 -18.33
CA GLU A 293 -21.98 0.65 -17.88
C GLU A 293 -20.60 0.39 -17.29
N PHE A 294 -20.33 -0.84 -16.86
CA PHE A 294 -19.02 -1.23 -16.33
C PHE A 294 -18.07 -1.63 -17.47
N PRO A 295 -16.81 -1.14 -17.48
CA PRO A 295 -15.85 -1.50 -18.52
C PRO A 295 -15.59 -3.00 -18.55
N ARG A 296 -15.65 -3.60 -19.76
CA ARG A 296 -15.32 -5.01 -19.92
C ARG A 296 -13.85 -5.27 -19.56
N LEU A 297 -13.59 -6.41 -18.97
CA LEU A 297 -12.25 -6.87 -18.65
C LEU A 297 -11.65 -7.69 -19.81
N ARG A 298 -10.32 -7.64 -19.93
CA ARG A 298 -9.52 -8.54 -20.74
C ARG A 298 -8.35 -9.04 -19.91
N ALA A 299 -7.92 -10.28 -20.12
CA ALA A 299 -6.82 -10.86 -19.37
C ALA A 299 -5.81 -11.57 -20.27
N GLY A 300 -4.56 -11.62 -19.80
CA GLY A 300 -3.47 -12.35 -20.43
C GLY A 300 -2.67 -13.10 -19.40
N ILE A 301 -2.40 -14.40 -19.67
CA ILE A 301 -1.68 -15.31 -18.77
C ILE A 301 -0.45 -15.84 -19.46
N ALA A 302 0.68 -15.85 -18.76
CA ALA A 302 1.90 -16.51 -19.19
C ALA A 302 2.50 -17.33 -18.04
N HIS A 303 3.05 -18.50 -18.37
CA HIS A 303 3.66 -19.39 -17.40
C HIS A 303 5.17 -19.52 -17.60
N GLY A 304 5.93 -19.62 -16.49
CA GLY A 304 7.37 -19.88 -16.51
C GLY A 304 8.09 -19.34 -15.28
N SER A 305 9.42 -19.44 -15.32
CA SER A 305 10.30 -19.03 -14.22
C SER A 305 10.31 -17.53 -13.97
N THR A 306 10.20 -17.14 -12.71
CA THR A 306 10.19 -15.74 -12.26
C THR A 306 11.18 -15.52 -11.12
N LEU A 307 11.71 -14.30 -11.02
CA LEU A 307 12.40 -13.80 -9.83
C LEU A 307 11.40 -13.15 -8.89
N VAL A 308 11.42 -13.52 -7.61
CA VAL A 308 10.62 -12.88 -6.56
C VAL A 308 11.52 -11.96 -5.76
N GLN A 309 11.15 -10.68 -5.68
CA GLN A 309 11.89 -9.70 -4.88
C GLN A 309 10.90 -8.72 -4.22
N SER A 310 11.00 -8.57 -2.90
CA SER A 310 10.14 -7.67 -2.10
C SER A 310 8.63 -7.90 -2.30
N GLY A 311 8.24 -9.17 -2.54
CA GLY A 311 6.84 -9.54 -2.77
C GLY A 311 6.34 -9.30 -4.21
N ASP A 312 7.17 -8.74 -5.08
CA ASP A 312 6.88 -8.55 -6.51
C ASP A 312 7.58 -9.62 -7.38
N TYR A 313 7.10 -9.79 -8.61
CA TYR A 313 7.57 -10.78 -9.56
C TYR A 313 8.22 -10.10 -10.77
N TYR A 314 9.34 -10.68 -11.22
CA TYR A 314 10.11 -10.18 -12.37
C TYR A 314 10.44 -11.32 -13.31
N GLY A 315 10.53 -11.02 -14.58
CA GLY A 315 10.95 -11.99 -15.57
C GLY A 315 10.10 -12.01 -16.83
N ARG A 316 10.44 -12.95 -17.70
CA ARG A 316 9.79 -13.10 -19.02
C ARG A 316 8.27 -13.32 -18.91
N PRO A 317 7.74 -14.19 -17.99
CA PRO A 317 6.31 -14.43 -17.87
C PRO A 317 5.54 -13.16 -17.51
N VAL A 318 6.05 -12.30 -16.60
CA VAL A 318 5.43 -11.03 -16.20
C VAL A 318 5.25 -10.11 -17.39
N ASN A 319 6.33 -9.91 -18.15
CA ASN A 319 6.29 -9.06 -19.34
C ASN A 319 5.37 -9.64 -20.41
N LEU A 320 5.40 -10.98 -20.60
CA LEU A 320 4.58 -11.65 -21.60
C LEU A 320 3.09 -11.56 -21.27
N ALA A 321 2.69 -11.83 -20.03
CA ALA A 321 1.30 -11.73 -19.57
C ALA A 321 0.74 -10.31 -19.82
N SER A 322 1.49 -9.25 -19.47
CA SER A 322 1.10 -7.88 -19.75
C SER A 322 0.91 -7.61 -21.27
N ARG A 323 1.76 -8.19 -22.14
CA ARG A 323 1.60 -8.04 -23.60
C ARG A 323 0.43 -8.84 -24.17
N LEU A 324 0.12 -10.01 -23.58
CA LEU A 324 -1.06 -10.80 -23.93
C LEU A 324 -2.33 -10.02 -23.59
N THR A 325 -2.39 -9.42 -22.40
CA THR A 325 -3.53 -8.59 -21.97
C THR A 325 -3.77 -7.44 -22.95
N ALA A 326 -2.70 -6.74 -23.34
CA ALA A 326 -2.81 -5.60 -24.27
C ALA A 326 -3.39 -5.97 -25.65
N VAL A 327 -3.24 -7.22 -26.10
CA VAL A 327 -3.75 -7.70 -27.39
C VAL A 327 -5.00 -8.57 -27.28
N ALA A 328 -5.45 -8.87 -26.06
CA ALA A 328 -6.67 -9.59 -25.79
C ALA A 328 -7.89 -8.74 -26.18
N ARG A 329 -8.96 -9.41 -26.66
CA ARG A 329 -10.23 -8.75 -26.93
C ARG A 329 -10.98 -8.53 -25.62
N PRO A 330 -11.84 -7.49 -25.54
CA PRO A 330 -12.74 -7.32 -24.40
C PRO A 330 -13.53 -8.62 -24.10
N GLY A 331 -13.64 -9.00 -22.84
CA GLY A 331 -14.32 -10.23 -22.40
C GLY A 331 -13.55 -11.51 -22.78
N SER A 332 -12.23 -11.47 -22.91
CA SER A 332 -11.47 -12.67 -23.25
C SER A 332 -10.19 -12.83 -22.44
N VAL A 333 -9.82 -14.09 -22.22
CA VAL A 333 -8.56 -14.51 -21.61
C VAL A 333 -7.66 -15.11 -22.69
N LEU A 334 -6.44 -14.56 -22.83
CA LEU A 334 -5.40 -15.13 -23.68
C LEU A 334 -4.31 -15.78 -22.82
N VAL A 335 -3.81 -16.90 -23.31
CA VAL A 335 -2.69 -17.62 -22.68
C VAL A 335 -1.57 -17.87 -23.68
N ASP A 336 -0.33 -17.98 -23.20
CA ASP A 336 0.80 -18.45 -24.00
C ASP A 336 0.83 -19.98 -24.11
N ALA A 337 1.77 -20.53 -24.88
CA ALA A 337 1.91 -21.96 -25.06
C ALA A 337 2.26 -22.69 -23.76
N ASN A 338 3.12 -22.09 -22.91
CA ASN A 338 3.52 -22.70 -21.65
C ASN A 338 2.36 -22.80 -20.66
N ALA A 339 1.55 -21.72 -20.54
CA ALA A 339 0.36 -21.76 -19.68
C ALA A 339 -0.66 -22.79 -20.15
N LYS A 340 -0.84 -22.95 -21.49
CA LYS A 340 -1.66 -24.00 -22.05
C LYS A 340 -1.13 -25.41 -21.76
N GLU A 341 0.20 -25.62 -21.83
CA GLU A 341 0.84 -26.90 -21.54
C GLU A 341 0.77 -27.25 -20.06
N ALA A 342 0.84 -26.24 -19.18
CA ALA A 342 0.74 -26.41 -17.73
C ALA A 342 -0.71 -26.67 -17.25
N ALA A 343 -1.73 -26.34 -18.05
CA ALA A 343 -3.15 -26.55 -17.75
C ALA A 343 -3.87 -27.20 -18.94
N PRO A 344 -3.58 -28.46 -19.27
CA PRO A 344 -4.08 -29.07 -20.50
C PRO A 344 -5.56 -29.52 -20.42
N GLU A 345 -6.11 -29.73 -19.24
CA GLU A 345 -7.42 -30.30 -19.00
C GLU A 345 -8.40 -29.24 -18.43
N GLY A 346 -9.69 -29.49 -18.57
CA GLY A 346 -10.75 -28.62 -17.99
C GLY A 346 -11.02 -27.32 -18.75
N PHE A 347 -10.26 -27.04 -19.84
CA PHE A 347 -10.42 -25.82 -20.63
C PHE A 347 -10.45 -26.11 -22.14
N GLU A 348 -11.17 -25.27 -22.85
CA GLU A 348 -11.16 -25.22 -24.31
C GLU A 348 -10.17 -24.15 -24.80
N TYR A 349 -9.22 -24.55 -25.63
CA TYR A 349 -8.23 -23.66 -26.22
C TYR A 349 -8.46 -23.49 -27.72
N SER A 350 -8.65 -22.25 -28.16
CA SER A 350 -8.67 -21.91 -29.58
C SER A 350 -7.44 -21.09 -29.96
N PHE A 351 -6.81 -21.46 -31.10
CA PHE A 351 -5.65 -20.71 -31.59
C PHE A 351 -6.04 -19.28 -31.97
N ALA A 352 -5.42 -18.30 -31.30
CA ALA A 352 -5.69 -16.86 -31.50
C ALA A 352 -4.66 -16.18 -32.42
N GLY A 353 -3.77 -16.96 -33.02
CA GLY A 353 -2.76 -16.48 -33.93
C GLY A 353 -1.36 -16.50 -33.34
N GLU A 354 -0.39 -16.10 -34.17
CA GLU A 354 1.01 -15.94 -33.80
C GLU A 354 1.41 -14.48 -34.04
N ARG A 355 1.87 -13.79 -33.00
CA ARG A 355 2.16 -12.35 -33.07
C ARG A 355 3.54 -12.02 -32.55
N ARG A 356 4.16 -11.00 -33.15
CA ARG A 356 5.35 -10.36 -32.60
C ARG A 356 4.88 -9.35 -31.52
N LEU A 357 5.20 -9.63 -30.27
CA LEU A 357 4.84 -8.75 -29.16
C LEU A 357 5.99 -7.78 -28.89
N LYS A 358 5.66 -6.56 -28.44
CA LYS A 358 6.68 -5.52 -28.15
C LYS A 358 7.63 -6.00 -27.06
N GLY A 359 8.95 -6.00 -27.35
CA GLY A 359 10.00 -6.47 -26.43
C GLY A 359 10.32 -7.96 -26.54
N PHE A 360 9.75 -8.67 -27.52
CA PHE A 360 10.07 -10.07 -27.79
C PHE A 360 10.58 -10.22 -29.24
N ASP A 361 11.72 -10.90 -29.40
CA ASP A 361 12.36 -11.09 -30.71
C ASP A 361 11.62 -12.11 -31.58
N SER A 362 11.09 -13.17 -30.96
CA SER A 362 10.33 -14.21 -31.63
C SER A 362 8.84 -13.96 -31.59
N LYS A 363 8.12 -14.51 -32.59
CA LYS A 363 6.67 -14.55 -32.55
C LYS A 363 6.18 -15.48 -31.41
N THR A 364 5.13 -15.07 -30.75
CA THR A 364 4.49 -15.84 -29.66
C THR A 364 3.16 -16.41 -30.16
N LYS A 365 2.95 -17.70 -29.96
CA LYS A 365 1.66 -18.37 -30.19
C LYS A 365 0.72 -17.99 -29.07
N LEU A 366 -0.48 -17.54 -29.45
CA LEU A 366 -1.54 -17.10 -28.55
C LEU A 366 -2.72 -18.03 -28.63
N PHE A 367 -3.27 -18.38 -27.48
CA PHE A 367 -4.48 -19.19 -27.38
C PHE A 367 -5.53 -18.42 -26.57
N ARG A 368 -6.78 -18.41 -27.06
CA ARG A 368 -7.91 -17.99 -26.25
C ARG A 368 -8.37 -19.20 -25.44
N VAL A 369 -8.57 -18.99 -24.15
CA VAL A 369 -9.10 -20.02 -23.25
C VAL A 369 -10.54 -19.73 -22.88
N ARG A 370 -11.34 -20.78 -22.70
CA ARG A 370 -12.71 -20.77 -22.18
C ARG A 370 -12.90 -21.95 -21.23
N ARG A 371 -13.94 -21.93 -20.42
CA ARG A 371 -14.33 -23.12 -19.66
C ARG A 371 -14.67 -24.23 -20.64
N GLY A 372 -14.19 -25.42 -20.38
CA GLY A 372 -14.65 -26.62 -21.08
C GLY A 372 -16.11 -26.93 -20.69
N GLU A 373 -16.85 -27.57 -21.58
CA GLU A 373 -18.15 -28.13 -21.18
C GLU A 373 -17.93 -29.23 -20.13
N PRO A 374 -18.72 -29.27 -19.04
CA PRO A 374 -18.65 -30.37 -18.10
C PRO A 374 -19.06 -31.67 -18.82
N ASP A 375 -18.20 -32.70 -18.75
CA ASP A 375 -18.52 -34.04 -19.22
C ASP A 375 -19.74 -34.64 -18.52
#